data_91f2c9cf0359a882632dbb585e9c7eda
#
_entry.id   91f2c9cf0359a882632dbb585e9c7eda
#
_cell.length_a   1.000
_cell.length_b   1.000
_cell.length_c   1.000
_cell.angle_alpha   90.00
_cell.angle_beta   90.00
_cell.angle_gamma   90.00
#
_symmetry.space_group_name_H-M   'P 1'
#
loop_
_entity.id
_entity.type
_entity.pdbx_description
1 polymer ?
#
loop_
_entity_poly.entity_id
_entity_poly.type
_entity_poly.pdbx_seq_one_letter_code
_entity_poly.pdbx_strand_id
1 'polypeptide(L)'
;MSEERQSVNMDEFAEKFANVYFIKLLFKEDIKIPHETLYTKLEEAFGEVDKVATGELSSYALCKHVVTYQGGEVPSQVMITNTIPFDQTTIPEMAMYQCWTCDDAKALLQSCSYEVMVGDFMAGGLEIEERCQMIAKYVDILLEVFPECIALYWPH
;
A
#
# COMPACT_ATOMS: atom_id res chain seq x y z
N MET A 1 25.76 32.41 23.08
CA MET A 1 24.84 31.26 23.01
C MET A 1 24.75 30.83 21.55
N SER A 2 25.47 29.80 21.20
CA SER A 2 25.39 29.19 19.88
C SER A 2 24.16 28.26 19.91
N GLU A 3 23.12 28.62 19.21
CA GLU A 3 22.08 27.67 18.83
C GLU A 3 22.71 26.67 17.86
N GLU A 4 23.17 25.55 18.38
CA GLU A 4 23.35 24.36 17.57
C GLU A 4 21.96 23.94 17.06
N ARG A 5 21.57 24.50 15.92
CA ARG A 5 20.56 23.88 15.10
C ARG A 5 21.11 22.53 14.73
N GLN A 6 20.60 21.48 15.40
CA GLN A 6 20.77 20.12 14.90
C GLN A 6 20.30 20.16 13.44
N SER A 7 21.26 20.11 12.52
CA SER A 7 20.95 19.89 11.13
C SER A 7 20.34 18.49 11.06
N VAL A 8 19.01 18.46 11.00
CA VAL A 8 18.31 17.22 10.67
C VAL A 8 18.94 16.74 9.38
N ASN A 9 19.50 15.55 9.38
CA ASN A 9 20.08 14.98 8.18
C ASN A 9 18.95 14.81 7.17
N MET A 10 18.90 15.71 6.17
CA MET A 10 17.86 15.73 5.16
C MET A 10 17.81 14.43 4.36
N ASP A 11 18.95 13.75 4.24
CA ASP A 11 19.02 12.48 3.52
C ASP A 11 18.36 11.36 4.32
N GLU A 12 18.61 11.27 5.63
CA GLU A 12 17.97 10.30 6.51
C GLU A 12 16.45 10.53 6.59
N PHE A 13 16.04 11.79 6.61
CA PHE A 13 14.65 12.18 6.65
C PHE A 13 13.93 11.85 5.34
N ALA A 14 14.53 12.16 4.19
CA ALA A 14 14.01 11.83 2.87
C ALA A 14 13.93 10.30 2.69
N GLU A 15 14.92 9.56 3.14
CA GLU A 15 14.96 8.11 3.10
C GLU A 15 13.83 7.49 3.92
N LYS A 16 13.56 8.03 5.10
CA LYS A 16 12.45 7.57 5.96
C LYS A 16 11.09 7.73 5.28
N PHE A 17 10.85 8.85 4.60
CA PHE A 17 9.59 9.10 3.89
C PHE A 17 9.51 8.40 2.53
N ALA A 18 10.63 8.12 1.91
CA ALA A 18 10.70 7.34 0.67
C ALA A 18 10.46 5.83 0.90
N ASN A 19 10.53 5.38 2.16
CA ASN A 19 10.26 3.99 2.51
C ASN A 19 8.76 3.71 2.49
N VAL A 20 8.28 3.19 1.37
CA VAL A 20 6.89 2.80 1.17
C VAL A 20 6.76 1.28 1.22
N TYR A 21 5.61 0.80 1.71
CA TYR A 21 5.23 -0.60 1.63
C TYR A 21 4.46 -0.84 0.35
N PHE A 22 4.94 -1.77 -0.46
CA PHE A 22 4.26 -2.19 -1.68
C PHE A 22 3.70 -3.58 -1.52
N ILE A 23 2.48 -3.75 -1.98
CA ILE A 23 1.78 -5.03 -2.01
C ILE A 23 1.22 -5.19 -3.42
N LYS A 24 1.31 -6.39 -3.98
CA LYS A 24 0.71 -6.73 -5.26
C LYS A 24 -0.52 -7.58 -5.03
N LEU A 25 -1.63 -7.17 -5.60
CA LEU A 25 -2.85 -7.97 -5.72
C LEU A 25 -2.88 -8.58 -7.12
N LEU A 26 -3.02 -9.89 -7.23
CA LEU A 26 -2.91 -10.63 -8.49
C LEU A 26 -4.28 -11.12 -8.96
N PHE A 27 -4.55 -10.94 -10.26
CA PHE A 27 -5.83 -11.21 -10.88
C PHE A 27 -5.65 -12.03 -12.17
N LYS A 28 -6.64 -12.84 -12.50
CA LYS A 28 -6.70 -13.56 -13.78
C LYS A 28 -7.06 -12.64 -14.93
N GLU A 29 -7.95 -11.68 -14.70
CA GLU A 29 -8.52 -10.81 -15.70
C GLU A 29 -8.24 -9.35 -15.39
N ASP A 30 -8.30 -8.51 -16.42
CA ASP A 30 -8.28 -7.06 -16.28
C ASP A 30 -9.53 -6.59 -15.54
N ILE A 31 -9.34 -5.91 -14.44
CA ILE A 31 -10.44 -5.42 -13.60
C ILE A 31 -10.46 -3.89 -13.60
N LYS A 32 -11.64 -3.35 -13.36
CA LYS A 32 -11.80 -1.92 -13.12
C LYS A 32 -11.82 -1.67 -11.61
N ILE A 33 -11.02 -0.71 -11.16
CA ILE A 33 -10.97 -0.33 -9.75
C ILE A 33 -12.28 0.38 -9.36
N PRO A 34 -13.05 -0.16 -8.40
CA PRO A 34 -14.29 0.47 -7.94
C PRO A 34 -13.99 1.60 -6.93
N HIS A 35 -13.51 2.72 -7.41
CA HIS A 35 -12.99 3.83 -6.58
C HIS A 35 -14.03 4.35 -5.57
N GLU A 36 -15.30 4.46 -5.94
CA GLU A 36 -16.34 4.96 -5.04
C GLU A 36 -16.60 3.97 -3.88
N THR A 37 -16.63 2.68 -4.17
CA THR A 37 -16.77 1.64 -3.14
C THR A 37 -15.54 1.63 -2.22
N LEU A 38 -14.33 1.73 -2.80
CA LEU A 38 -13.08 1.81 -2.04
C LEU A 38 -13.07 3.03 -1.12
N TYR A 39 -13.42 4.20 -1.65
CA TYR A 39 -13.47 5.43 -0.87
C TYR A 39 -14.44 5.33 0.32
N THR A 40 -15.65 4.81 0.10
CA THR A 40 -16.64 4.60 1.15
C THR A 40 -16.12 3.66 2.25
N LYS A 41 -15.49 2.56 1.86
CA LYS A 41 -14.87 1.60 2.78
C LYS A 41 -13.72 2.22 3.59
N LEU A 42 -12.91 3.05 2.96
CA LEU A 42 -11.84 3.78 3.63
C LEU A 42 -12.41 4.76 4.68
N GLU A 43 -13.45 5.50 4.34
CA GLU A 43 -14.11 6.40 5.30
C GLU A 43 -14.72 5.64 6.49
N GLU A 44 -15.36 4.50 6.24
CA GLU A 44 -15.93 3.65 7.30
C GLU A 44 -14.85 3.15 8.27
N ALA A 45 -13.68 2.79 7.76
CA ALA A 45 -12.60 2.20 8.54
C ALA A 45 -11.68 3.23 9.20
N PHE A 46 -11.36 4.34 8.51
CA PHE A 46 -10.37 5.32 8.92
C PHE A 46 -10.95 6.67 9.33
N GLY A 47 -12.23 6.89 9.13
CA GLY A 47 -12.89 8.16 9.38
C GLY A 47 -12.68 9.14 8.24
N GLU A 48 -12.23 10.36 8.52
CA GLU A 48 -12.02 11.38 7.51
C GLU A 48 -10.92 10.98 6.51
N VAL A 49 -11.28 10.92 5.23
CA VAL A 49 -10.40 10.54 4.12
C VAL A 49 -10.57 11.55 2.99
N ASP A 50 -9.45 12.08 2.48
CA ASP A 50 -9.44 12.99 1.35
C ASP A 50 -8.88 12.31 0.10
N LYS A 51 -9.53 12.52 -1.05
CA LYS A 51 -8.98 12.13 -2.35
C LYS A 51 -7.85 13.10 -2.72
N VAL A 52 -6.62 12.60 -2.82
CA VAL A 52 -5.45 13.44 -3.13
C VAL A 52 -5.14 13.42 -4.62
N ALA A 53 -5.14 12.24 -5.23
CA ALA A 53 -4.90 12.06 -6.66
C ALA A 53 -5.83 10.98 -7.22
N THR A 54 -6.18 11.14 -8.48
CA THR A 54 -6.97 10.17 -9.27
C THR A 54 -6.34 10.01 -10.64
N GLY A 55 -6.35 8.80 -11.19
CA GLY A 55 -5.77 8.49 -12.50
C GLY A 55 -5.15 7.10 -12.53
N GLU A 56 -4.01 6.97 -13.18
CA GLU A 56 -3.25 5.71 -13.22
C GLU A 56 -2.79 5.28 -11.82
N LEU A 57 -2.46 6.25 -10.99
CA LEU A 57 -2.22 6.10 -9.56
C LEU A 57 -3.21 6.97 -8.81
N SER A 58 -3.98 6.37 -7.93
CA SER A 58 -4.89 7.08 -7.03
C SER A 58 -4.36 7.03 -5.60
N SER A 59 -4.53 8.12 -4.87
CA SER A 59 -4.14 8.19 -3.47
C SER A 59 -5.20 8.86 -2.61
N TYR A 60 -5.27 8.40 -1.36
CA TYR A 60 -6.24 8.83 -0.37
C TYR A 60 -5.52 9.18 0.93
N ALA A 61 -5.72 10.40 1.40
CA ALA A 61 -5.15 10.87 2.65
C ALA A 61 -6.00 10.40 3.83
N LEU A 62 -5.35 9.77 4.81
CA LEU A 62 -5.96 9.32 6.04
C LEU A 62 -5.77 10.40 7.11
N CYS A 63 -6.74 11.28 7.25
CA CYS A 63 -6.60 12.54 8.02
C CYS A 63 -6.36 12.34 9.52
N LYS A 64 -6.66 11.14 10.07
CA LYS A 64 -6.40 10.77 11.46
C LYS A 64 -5.02 10.13 11.69
N HIS A 65 -4.28 9.79 10.63
CA HIS A 65 -2.94 9.21 10.68
C HIS A 65 -1.93 10.21 10.15
N VAL A 66 -1.55 11.16 10.98
CA VAL A 66 -0.68 12.27 10.59
C VAL A 66 0.77 12.03 11.02
N VAL A 67 1.68 12.52 10.20
CA VAL A 67 3.11 12.55 10.47
C VAL A 67 3.60 13.98 10.54
N THR A 68 4.65 14.22 11.32
CA THR A 68 5.31 15.52 11.35
C THR A 68 6.31 15.61 10.22
N TYR A 69 6.15 16.62 9.37
CA TYR A 69 7.01 16.87 8.22
C TYR A 69 7.30 18.36 8.09
N GLN A 70 8.57 18.75 8.06
CA GLN A 70 9.01 20.14 7.91
C GLN A 70 8.32 21.14 8.87
N GLY A 71 8.10 20.71 10.13
CA GLY A 71 7.48 21.56 11.16
C GLY A 71 5.95 21.64 11.09
N GLY A 72 5.31 20.90 10.19
CA GLY A 72 3.87 20.78 10.07
C GLY A 72 3.38 19.34 10.15
N GLU A 73 2.08 19.15 10.19
CA GLU A 73 1.42 17.85 10.16
C GLU A 73 0.94 17.53 8.74
N VAL A 74 1.26 16.33 8.26
CA VAL A 74 0.85 15.85 6.94
C VAL A 74 0.17 14.49 7.13
N PRO A 75 -1.01 14.27 6.54
CA PRO A 75 -1.66 12.97 6.63
C PRO A 75 -0.88 11.93 5.83
N SER A 76 -0.77 10.72 6.40
CA SER A 76 -0.32 9.56 5.63
C SER A 76 -1.35 9.18 4.59
N GLN A 77 -0.91 8.50 3.53
CA GLN A 77 -1.76 8.15 2.40
C GLN A 77 -1.71 6.66 2.11
N VAL A 78 -2.78 6.14 1.56
CA VAL A 78 -2.81 4.83 0.89
C VAL A 78 -2.96 5.04 -0.61
N MET A 79 -2.31 4.19 -1.39
CA MET A 79 -2.23 4.32 -2.84
C MET A 79 -2.72 3.04 -3.52
N ILE A 80 -3.26 3.19 -4.72
CA ILE A 80 -3.66 2.09 -5.59
C ILE A 80 -3.46 2.47 -7.06
N THR A 81 -2.86 1.56 -7.83
CA THR A 81 -2.74 1.70 -9.29
C THR A 81 -3.96 1.11 -10.01
N ASN A 82 -4.12 1.45 -11.28
CA ASN A 82 -4.93 0.63 -12.18
C ASN A 82 -4.28 -0.73 -12.40
N THR A 83 -5.02 -1.67 -12.98
CA THR A 83 -4.43 -2.95 -13.38
C THR A 83 -3.36 -2.74 -14.45
N ILE A 84 -2.27 -3.47 -14.26
CA ILE A 84 -1.18 -3.56 -15.23
C ILE A 84 -0.88 -5.04 -15.51
N PRO A 85 -0.26 -5.38 -16.65
CA PRO A 85 0.15 -6.75 -16.92
C PRO A 85 1.06 -7.28 -15.81
N PHE A 86 0.80 -8.51 -15.36
CA PHE A 86 1.59 -9.18 -14.35
C PHE A 86 2.68 -10.03 -15.00
N ASP A 87 3.92 -9.82 -14.58
CA ASP A 87 5.07 -10.64 -14.93
C ASP A 87 5.44 -11.56 -13.76
N GLN A 88 5.26 -12.86 -13.94
CA GLN A 88 5.54 -13.86 -12.91
C GLN A 88 7.01 -13.88 -12.48
N THR A 89 7.94 -13.46 -13.34
CA THR A 89 9.36 -13.40 -13.01
C THR A 89 9.68 -12.35 -11.95
N THR A 90 8.76 -11.42 -11.68
CA THR A 90 8.91 -10.42 -10.62
C THR A 90 8.68 -10.99 -9.22
N ILE A 91 8.10 -12.17 -9.10
CA ILE A 91 7.94 -12.87 -7.82
C ILE A 91 9.14 -13.78 -7.60
N PRO A 92 9.93 -13.57 -6.54
CA PRO A 92 11.07 -14.43 -6.25
C PRO A 92 10.64 -15.88 -6.01
N GLU A 93 11.42 -16.83 -6.52
CA GLU A 93 11.15 -18.26 -6.29
C GLU A 93 11.07 -18.60 -4.80
N MET A 94 11.87 -17.95 -3.97
CA MET A 94 11.84 -18.10 -2.51
C MET A 94 10.47 -17.78 -1.90
N ALA A 95 9.71 -16.86 -2.49
CA ALA A 95 8.37 -16.53 -1.99
C ALA A 95 7.40 -17.72 -2.09
N MET A 96 7.59 -18.61 -3.05
CA MET A 96 6.76 -19.79 -3.23
C MET A 96 6.91 -20.78 -2.08
N TYR A 97 8.08 -20.83 -1.44
CA TYR A 97 8.31 -21.70 -0.28
C TYR A 97 7.55 -21.26 0.98
N GLN A 98 7.00 -20.05 0.98
CA GLN A 98 6.16 -19.55 2.08
C GLN A 98 4.69 -19.97 1.94
N CYS A 99 4.31 -20.57 0.81
CA CYS A 99 2.94 -21.01 0.54
C CYS A 99 2.69 -22.47 0.95
N TRP A 100 3.08 -22.85 2.15
CA TRP A 100 3.08 -24.25 2.60
C TRP A 100 1.68 -24.86 2.75
N THR A 101 0.68 -24.02 2.98
CA THR A 101 -0.71 -24.43 3.17
C THR A 101 -1.53 -24.41 1.89
N CYS A 102 -0.91 -24.06 0.76
CA CYS A 102 -1.55 -23.99 -0.54
C CYS A 102 -0.82 -24.86 -1.56
N ASP A 103 -1.32 -26.05 -1.78
CA ASP A 103 -0.70 -27.03 -2.71
C ASP A 103 -0.73 -26.53 -4.16
N ASP A 104 -1.72 -25.71 -4.52
CA ASP A 104 -1.93 -25.16 -5.87
C ASP A 104 -1.29 -23.78 -6.09
N ALA A 105 -0.45 -23.30 -5.17
CA ALA A 105 0.08 -21.93 -5.21
C ALA A 105 0.76 -21.59 -6.54
N LYS A 106 1.58 -22.48 -7.07
CA LYS A 106 2.27 -22.28 -8.34
C LYS A 106 1.29 -22.18 -9.52
N ALA A 107 0.29 -23.06 -9.57
CA ALA A 107 -0.73 -23.05 -10.62
C ALA A 107 -1.60 -21.80 -10.52
N LEU A 108 -1.98 -21.38 -9.32
CA LEU A 108 -2.72 -20.13 -9.10
C LEU A 108 -1.91 -18.91 -9.55
N LEU A 109 -0.64 -18.86 -9.20
CA LEU A 109 0.24 -17.76 -9.62
C LEU A 109 0.37 -17.71 -11.16
N GLN A 110 0.54 -18.86 -11.82
CA GLN A 110 0.62 -18.95 -13.28
C GLN A 110 -0.69 -18.57 -13.97
N SER A 111 -1.82 -18.68 -13.30
CA SER A 111 -3.13 -18.25 -13.82
C SER A 111 -3.34 -16.75 -13.80
N CYS A 112 -2.51 -16.00 -13.08
CA CYS A 112 -2.62 -14.55 -12.96
C CYS A 112 -1.96 -13.85 -14.14
N SER A 113 -2.68 -12.90 -14.76
CA SER A 113 -2.20 -12.12 -15.91
C SER A 113 -2.13 -10.62 -15.62
N TYR A 114 -2.71 -10.16 -14.52
CA TYR A 114 -2.77 -8.76 -14.14
C TYR A 114 -2.43 -8.56 -12.67
N GLU A 115 -1.87 -7.40 -12.37
CA GLU A 115 -1.60 -6.97 -11.01
C GLU A 115 -2.17 -5.57 -10.74
N VAL A 116 -2.50 -5.33 -9.49
CA VAL A 116 -2.77 -4.01 -8.93
C VAL A 116 -1.73 -3.78 -7.83
N MET A 117 -0.99 -2.70 -7.93
CA MET A 117 -0.06 -2.29 -6.87
C MET A 117 -0.78 -1.39 -5.89
N VAL A 118 -0.66 -1.70 -4.63
CA VAL A 118 -1.14 -0.89 -3.51
C VAL A 118 -0.02 -0.62 -2.54
N GLY A 119 -0.16 0.42 -1.76
CA GLY A 119 0.87 0.76 -0.78
C GLY A 119 0.49 1.95 0.08
N ASP A 120 1.45 2.36 0.89
CA ASP A 120 1.35 3.59 1.66
C ASP A 120 2.27 4.68 1.11
N PHE A 121 2.02 5.91 1.52
CA PHE A 121 2.87 7.05 1.23
C PHE A 121 2.86 8.01 2.42
N MET A 122 3.98 8.64 2.70
CA MET A 122 4.17 9.50 3.87
C MET A 122 3.94 8.82 5.23
N ALA A 123 3.87 7.49 5.26
CA ALA A 123 3.60 6.72 6.47
C ALA A 123 4.86 6.31 7.25
N GLY A 124 6.04 6.50 6.67
CA GLY A 124 7.31 6.17 7.35
C GLY A 124 7.57 6.97 8.62
N GLY A 125 6.87 8.07 8.83
CA GLY A 125 6.92 8.87 10.06
C GLY A 125 6.00 8.39 11.18
N LEU A 126 5.09 7.45 10.91
CA LEU A 126 4.23 6.84 11.93
C LEU A 126 5.02 5.89 12.83
N GLU A 127 4.51 5.70 14.07
CA GLU A 127 4.99 4.60 14.89
C GLU A 127 4.76 3.27 14.16
N ILE A 128 5.70 2.35 14.31
CA ILE A 128 5.69 1.09 13.53
C ILE A 128 4.40 0.28 13.73
N GLU A 129 3.89 0.24 14.95
CA GLU A 129 2.66 -0.46 15.26
C GLU A 129 1.45 0.20 14.57
N GLU A 130 1.36 1.52 14.62
CA GLU A 130 0.30 2.28 13.96
C GLU A 130 0.34 2.06 12.44
N ARG A 131 1.53 2.11 11.84
CA ARG A 131 1.71 1.86 10.40
C ARG A 131 1.29 0.45 10.01
N CYS A 132 1.71 -0.56 10.78
CA CYS A 132 1.34 -1.95 10.51
C CYS A 132 -0.18 -2.18 10.63
N GLN A 133 -0.81 -1.59 11.62
CA GLN A 133 -2.27 -1.66 11.78
C GLN A 133 -3.01 -0.97 10.64
N MET A 134 -2.52 0.18 10.20
CA MET A 134 -3.06 0.92 9.06
C MET A 134 -3.00 0.09 7.77
N ILE A 135 -1.85 -0.50 7.48
CA ILE A 135 -1.66 -1.35 6.29
C ILE A 135 -2.52 -2.61 6.37
N ALA A 136 -2.56 -3.28 7.51
CA ALA A 136 -3.39 -4.48 7.68
C ALA A 136 -4.87 -4.17 7.45
N LYS A 137 -5.36 -3.08 8.00
CA LYS A 137 -6.74 -2.61 7.79
C LYS A 137 -7.01 -2.27 6.32
N TYR A 138 -6.06 -1.64 5.65
CA TYR A 138 -6.16 -1.33 4.22
C TYR A 138 -6.21 -2.61 3.37
N VAL A 139 -5.38 -3.60 3.66
CA VAL A 139 -5.41 -4.90 2.97
C VAL A 139 -6.75 -5.60 3.17
N ASP A 140 -7.30 -5.61 4.38
CA ASP A 140 -8.61 -6.20 4.65
C ASP A 140 -9.72 -5.54 3.80
N ILE A 141 -9.70 -4.21 3.70
CA ILE A 141 -10.62 -3.47 2.84
C ILE A 141 -10.45 -3.88 1.38
N LEU A 142 -9.22 -3.96 0.89
CA LEU A 142 -8.93 -4.34 -0.49
C LEU A 142 -9.42 -5.75 -0.83
N LEU A 143 -9.27 -6.71 0.09
CA LEU A 143 -9.77 -8.07 -0.11
C LEU A 143 -11.30 -8.14 -0.14
N GLU A 144 -11.99 -7.25 0.57
CA GLU A 144 -13.45 -7.12 0.47
C GLU A 144 -13.88 -6.48 -0.86
N VAL A 145 -13.15 -5.45 -1.30
CA VAL A 145 -13.43 -4.71 -2.55
C VAL A 145 -13.14 -5.56 -3.78
N PHE A 146 -12.14 -6.45 -3.70
CA PHE A 146 -11.68 -7.31 -4.79
C PHE A 146 -11.85 -8.80 -4.47
N PRO A 147 -13.08 -9.34 -4.49
CA PRO A 147 -13.29 -10.77 -4.26
C PRO A 147 -12.64 -11.65 -5.34
N GLU A 148 -12.37 -11.10 -6.52
CA GLU A 148 -11.68 -11.76 -7.62
C GLU A 148 -10.15 -11.84 -7.48
N CYS A 149 -9.57 -11.25 -6.44
CA CYS A 149 -8.14 -11.34 -6.14
C CYS A 149 -7.75 -12.79 -5.86
N ILE A 150 -6.78 -13.31 -6.63
CA ILE A 150 -6.33 -14.69 -6.53
C ILE A 150 -5.22 -14.84 -5.48
N ALA A 151 -4.30 -13.89 -5.45
CA ALA A 151 -3.15 -13.93 -4.55
C ALA A 151 -2.71 -12.52 -4.18
N LEU A 152 -2.05 -12.44 -3.05
CA LEU A 152 -1.43 -11.23 -2.54
C LEU A 152 0.05 -11.49 -2.34
N TYR A 153 0.88 -10.63 -2.88
CA TYR A 153 2.32 -10.68 -2.67
C TYR A 153 2.79 -9.44 -1.92
N TRP A 154 3.34 -9.66 -0.75
CA TRP A 154 3.90 -8.62 0.11
C TRP A 154 5.38 -8.89 0.35
N PRO A 155 6.29 -8.13 -0.29
CA PRO A 155 7.73 -8.41 -0.27
C PRO A 155 8.44 -7.98 1.03
N HIS A 156 7.76 -7.39 2.02
CA HIS A 156 8.36 -6.86 3.26
C HIS A 156 8.13 -7.74 4.47
#